data_db9e5cdc618bc8aa38b95287f731e140
#
_entry.id   db9e5cdc618bc8aa38b95287f731e140
#
_cell.length_a   1.000
_cell.length_b   1.000
_cell.length_c   1.000
_cell.angle_alpha   90.00
_cell.angle_beta   90.00
_cell.angle_gamma   90.00
#
_symmetry.space_group_name_H-M   'P 1'
#
loop_
_entity.id
_entity.type
_entity.pdbx_description
1 polymer ?
#
loop_
_entity_poly.entity_id
_entity_poly.type
_entity_poly.pdbx_seq_one_letter_code
_entity_poly.pdbx_strand_id
1 'polypeptide(L)'
;MSKGPAKTIIDITKGFAKHQYICSEEISTAIYLANELDKPILIEGPPGVGKTELANTAALYYKKALLRLQCYEGLDETKALYEWRYGKQLLYTQILKEQMQEVLEGAKGLKDSL
;
A
#
# COMPACT_ATOMS: atom_id res chain seq x y z
N MET A 1 12.98 -0.91 16.40
CA MET A 1 13.03 -0.22 15.10
C MET A 1 11.62 0.06 14.61
N SER A 2 11.34 1.30 14.26
CA SER A 2 10.00 1.67 13.80
C SER A 2 9.76 1.13 12.38
N LYS A 3 8.65 0.43 12.18
CA LYS A 3 8.28 -0.15 10.89
C LYS A 3 7.14 0.62 10.23
N GLY A 4 7.08 1.90 10.46
CA GLY A 4 6.06 2.76 9.92
C GLY A 4 5.61 3.80 10.94
N PRO A 5 4.59 4.61 10.63
CA PRO A 5 4.15 5.68 11.51
C PRO A 5 3.41 5.21 12.76
N ALA A 6 2.94 3.95 12.79
CA ALA A 6 2.14 3.43 13.90
C ALA A 6 3.03 2.96 15.04
N LYS A 7 2.83 3.52 16.23
CA LYS A 7 3.50 3.09 17.46
C LYS A 7 2.57 2.31 18.36
N THR A 8 1.27 2.49 18.22
CA THR A 8 0.25 1.84 19.03
C THR A 8 -0.97 1.52 18.18
N ILE A 9 -1.86 0.68 18.73
CA ILE A 9 -3.13 0.36 18.08
C ILE A 9 -4.00 1.61 17.91
N ILE A 10 -3.93 2.53 18.86
CA ILE A 10 -4.67 3.79 18.81
C ILE A 10 -4.19 4.67 17.64
N ASP A 11 -2.90 4.70 17.38
CA ASP A 11 -2.33 5.44 16.25
C ASP A 11 -2.88 4.94 14.93
N ILE A 12 -3.03 3.64 14.78
CA ILE A 12 -3.60 3.03 13.57
C ILE A 12 -5.05 3.45 13.40
N THR A 13 -5.85 3.36 14.46
CA THR A 13 -7.26 3.75 14.41
C THR A 13 -7.42 5.21 14.00
N LYS A 14 -6.64 6.10 14.59
CA LYS A 14 -6.68 7.53 14.28
C LYS A 14 -6.16 7.82 12.89
N GLY A 15 -5.06 7.19 12.49
CA GLY A 15 -4.45 7.39 11.17
C GLY A 15 -5.37 6.93 10.05
N PHE A 16 -6.03 5.80 10.21
CA PHE A 16 -6.97 5.30 9.22
C PHE A 16 -8.22 6.18 9.15
N ALA A 17 -8.68 6.71 10.27
CA ALA A 17 -9.82 7.64 10.30
C ALA A 17 -9.53 8.91 9.50
N LYS A 18 -8.28 9.38 9.47
CA LYS A 18 -7.88 10.53 8.65
C LYS A 18 -8.06 10.26 7.16
N HIS A 19 -8.00 9.01 6.75
CA HIS A 19 -8.26 8.58 5.37
C HIS A 19 -9.69 8.11 5.16
N GLN A 20 -10.59 8.49 6.08
CA GLN A 20 -12.03 8.17 6.03
C GLN A 20 -12.33 6.67 6.15
N TYR A 21 -11.46 5.94 6.82
CA TYR A 21 -11.68 4.52 7.11
C TYR A 21 -11.75 4.30 8.62
N ILE A 22 -12.90 3.80 9.07
CA ILE A 22 -13.13 3.53 10.49
C ILE A 22 -12.75 2.08 10.79
N CYS A 23 -11.67 1.89 11.53
CA CYS A 23 -11.22 0.56 11.95
C CYS A 23 -11.93 0.11 13.20
N SER A 24 -12.38 -1.15 13.24
CA SER A 24 -12.75 -1.79 14.50
C SER A 24 -11.47 -2.06 15.30
N GLU A 25 -11.63 -2.30 16.59
CA GLU A 25 -10.50 -2.65 17.45
C GLU A 25 -9.77 -3.90 16.96
N GLU A 26 -10.52 -4.90 16.49
CA GLU A 26 -9.95 -6.13 15.95
C GLU A 26 -9.07 -5.86 14.72
N ILE A 27 -9.55 -5.03 13.80
CA ILE A 27 -8.80 -4.68 12.59
C ILE A 27 -7.55 -3.90 12.95
N SER A 28 -7.65 -2.91 13.82
CA SER A 28 -6.51 -2.11 14.26
C SER A 28 -5.45 -2.97 14.94
N THR A 29 -5.87 -3.90 15.79
CA THR A 29 -4.97 -4.83 16.47
C THR A 29 -4.29 -5.74 15.48
N ALA A 30 -5.02 -6.29 14.52
CA ALA A 30 -4.45 -7.17 13.51
C ALA A 30 -3.40 -6.45 12.66
N ILE A 31 -3.68 -5.23 12.23
CA ILE A 31 -2.75 -4.42 11.45
C ILE A 31 -1.49 -4.10 12.25
N TYR A 32 -1.67 -3.72 13.51
CA TYR A 32 -0.54 -3.42 14.39
C TYR A 32 0.38 -4.64 14.54
N LEU A 33 -0.20 -5.81 14.85
CA LEU A 33 0.56 -7.03 15.03
C LEU A 33 1.24 -7.49 13.74
N ALA A 34 0.54 -7.39 12.62
CA ALA A 34 1.12 -7.76 11.32
C ALA A 34 2.32 -6.90 10.99
N ASN A 35 2.25 -5.61 11.24
CA ASN A 35 3.36 -4.69 10.98
C ASN A 35 4.53 -4.94 11.92
N GLU A 36 4.27 -5.17 13.20
CA GLU A 36 5.33 -5.41 14.19
C GLU A 36 6.02 -6.76 13.99
N LEU A 37 5.28 -7.78 13.58
CA LEU A 37 5.79 -9.15 13.43
C LEU A 37 6.19 -9.49 11.99
N ASP A 38 6.01 -8.57 11.05
CA ASP A 38 6.22 -8.80 9.61
C ASP A 38 5.44 -10.03 9.10
N LYS A 39 4.17 -10.12 9.50
CA LYS A 39 3.31 -11.24 9.13
C LYS A 39 2.16 -10.78 8.24
N PRO A 40 1.68 -11.66 7.35
CA PRO A 40 0.50 -11.33 6.55
C PRO A 40 -0.77 -11.34 7.40
N ILE A 41 -1.78 -10.62 6.90
CA ILE A 41 -3.12 -10.62 7.50
C ILE A 41 -4.07 -11.32 6.54
N LEU A 42 -4.87 -12.25 7.09
CA LEU A 42 -5.97 -12.84 6.35
C LEU A 42 -7.26 -12.13 6.74
N ILE A 43 -7.95 -11.58 5.75
CA ILE A 43 -9.22 -10.90 5.96
C ILE A 43 -10.28 -11.65 5.20
N GLU A 44 -11.28 -12.17 5.92
CA GLU A 44 -12.39 -12.91 5.35
C GLU A 44 -13.70 -12.16 5.54
N GLY A 45 -14.59 -12.29 4.60
CA GLY A 45 -15.91 -11.71 4.70
C GLY A 45 -16.61 -11.67 3.35
N PRO A 46 -17.93 -11.45 3.34
CA PRO A 46 -18.67 -11.35 2.10
C PRO A 46 -18.24 -10.12 1.28
N PRO A 47 -18.53 -10.10 -0.03
CA PRO A 47 -18.26 -8.91 -0.84
C PRO A 47 -18.94 -7.68 -0.26
N GLY A 48 -18.26 -6.53 -0.35
CA GLY A 48 -18.83 -5.27 0.13
C GLY A 48 -18.53 -4.89 1.56
N VAL A 49 -17.73 -5.68 2.29
CA VAL A 49 -17.35 -5.34 3.68
C VAL A 49 -16.13 -4.43 3.78
N GLY A 50 -15.62 -3.94 2.64
CA GLY A 50 -14.52 -2.96 2.65
C GLY A 50 -13.12 -3.55 2.67
N LYS A 51 -12.95 -4.80 2.26
CA LYS A 51 -11.63 -5.45 2.23
C LYS A 51 -10.64 -4.73 1.33
N THR A 52 -11.08 -4.30 0.16
CA THR A 52 -10.25 -3.56 -0.79
C THR A 52 -9.91 -2.17 -0.25
N GLU A 53 -10.87 -1.51 0.38
CA GLU A 53 -10.65 -0.20 0.99
C GLU A 53 -9.65 -0.26 2.13
N LEU A 54 -9.64 -1.36 2.89
CA LEU A 54 -8.66 -1.55 3.94
C LEU A 54 -7.25 -1.58 3.38
N ALA A 55 -7.03 -2.30 2.28
CA ALA A 55 -5.72 -2.37 1.62
C ALA A 55 -5.29 -1.01 1.08
N ASN A 56 -6.19 -0.28 0.43
CA ASN A 56 -5.92 1.06 -0.08
C ASN A 56 -5.56 2.03 1.05
N THR A 57 -6.33 2.00 2.14
CA THR A 57 -6.10 2.87 3.28
C THR A 57 -4.78 2.56 3.97
N ALA A 58 -4.45 1.27 4.11
CA ALA A 58 -3.17 0.85 4.70
C ALA A 58 -2.00 1.35 3.85
N ALA A 59 -2.10 1.27 2.53
CA ALA A 59 -1.06 1.77 1.64
C ALA A 59 -0.86 3.28 1.81
N LEU A 60 -1.94 4.05 1.93
CA LEU A 60 -1.89 5.49 2.16
C LEU A 60 -1.32 5.81 3.54
N TYR A 61 -1.75 5.09 4.57
CA TYR A 61 -1.30 5.33 5.93
C TYR A 61 0.20 5.08 6.10
N TYR A 62 0.69 3.96 5.56
CA TYR A 62 2.11 3.60 5.63
C TYR A 62 2.95 4.23 4.53
N LYS A 63 2.35 5.01 3.64
CA LYS A 63 3.01 5.68 2.51
C LYS A 63 3.77 4.68 1.64
N LYS A 64 3.13 3.56 1.36
CA LYS A 64 3.67 2.50 0.52
C LYS A 64 2.83 2.32 -0.72
N ALA A 65 3.45 1.83 -1.78
CA ALA A 65 2.74 1.50 -3.00
C ALA A 65 1.91 0.23 -2.80
N LEU A 66 0.70 0.22 -3.38
CA LEU A 66 -0.17 -0.95 -3.33
C LEU A 66 0.06 -1.81 -4.57
N LEU A 67 0.43 -3.06 -4.34
CA LEU A 67 0.53 -4.06 -5.40
C LEU A 67 -0.60 -5.05 -5.21
N ARG A 68 -1.47 -5.16 -6.21
CA ARG A 68 -2.64 -6.02 -6.14
C ARG A 68 -2.49 -7.24 -7.02
N LEU A 69 -2.71 -8.41 -6.42
CA LEU A 69 -2.78 -9.68 -7.14
C LEU A 69 -4.18 -10.26 -6.95
N GLN A 70 -4.93 -10.38 -8.03
CA GLN A 70 -6.26 -10.96 -7.97
C GLN A 70 -6.19 -12.43 -8.34
N CYS A 71 -6.60 -13.30 -7.40
CA CYS A 71 -6.60 -14.73 -7.60
C CYS A 71 -7.79 -15.15 -8.46
N TYR A 72 -7.60 -16.18 -9.25
CA TYR A 72 -8.62 -16.72 -10.13
C TYR A 72 -8.50 -18.24 -10.15
N GLU A 73 -9.54 -18.89 -10.66
CA GLU A 73 -9.52 -20.35 -10.80
C GLU A 73 -8.40 -20.78 -11.76
N GLY A 74 -7.60 -21.74 -11.33
CA GLY A 74 -6.44 -22.18 -12.11
C GLY A 74 -5.16 -21.38 -11.86
N LEU A 75 -5.20 -20.37 -10.98
CA LEU A 75 -3.99 -19.66 -10.56
C LEU A 75 -3.10 -20.62 -9.77
N ASP A 76 -1.89 -20.83 -10.27
CA ASP A 76 -0.89 -21.63 -9.58
C ASP A 76 0.28 -20.73 -9.12
N GLU A 77 1.23 -21.36 -8.45
CA GLU A 77 2.38 -20.67 -7.87
C GLU A 77 3.22 -19.96 -8.94
N THR A 78 3.43 -20.59 -10.08
CA THR A 78 4.22 -20.02 -11.18
C THR A 78 3.52 -18.81 -11.78
N LYS A 79 2.23 -18.91 -12.04
CA LYS A 79 1.43 -17.82 -12.60
C LYS A 79 1.32 -16.65 -11.62
N ALA A 80 1.15 -16.95 -10.33
CA ALA A 80 1.10 -15.92 -9.30
C ALA A 80 2.42 -15.15 -9.23
N LEU A 81 3.54 -15.85 -9.28
CA LEU A 81 4.86 -15.21 -9.27
C LEU A 81 5.08 -14.36 -10.51
N TYR A 82 4.65 -14.83 -11.68
CA TYR A 82 4.74 -14.06 -12.92
C TYR A 82 3.94 -12.76 -12.84
N GLU A 83 2.69 -12.83 -12.38
CA GLU A 83 1.84 -11.65 -12.24
C GLU A 83 2.40 -10.66 -11.22
N TRP A 84 2.95 -11.17 -10.11
CA TRP A 84 3.56 -10.34 -9.09
C TRP A 84 4.78 -9.59 -9.64
N ARG A 85 5.64 -10.28 -10.39
CA ARG A 85 6.82 -9.66 -11.02
C ARG A 85 6.43 -8.62 -12.05
N TYR A 86 5.42 -8.91 -12.84
CA TYR A 86 4.92 -7.98 -13.86
C TYR A 86 4.36 -6.71 -13.20
N GLY A 87 3.53 -6.87 -12.20
CA GLY A 87 2.98 -5.74 -11.45
C GLY A 87 4.06 -4.90 -10.79
N LYS A 88 5.07 -5.54 -10.23
CA LYS A 88 6.22 -4.87 -9.62
C LYS A 88 7.00 -4.06 -10.65
N GLN A 89 7.21 -4.60 -11.83
CA GLN A 89 7.90 -3.89 -12.92
C GLN A 89 7.11 -2.68 -13.39
N LEU A 90 5.80 -2.80 -13.53
CA LEU A 90 4.94 -1.67 -13.89
C LEU A 90 5.02 -0.56 -12.85
N LEU A 91 5.02 -0.93 -11.59
CA LEU A 91 5.12 0.03 -10.49
C LEU A 91 6.46 0.77 -10.52
N TYR A 92 7.56 0.07 -10.70
CA TYR A 92 8.87 0.69 -10.81
C TYR A 92 8.96 1.62 -12.02
N THR A 93 8.39 1.23 -13.14
CA THR A 93 8.37 2.05 -14.34
C THR A 93 7.62 3.36 -14.08
N GLN A 94 6.50 3.29 -13.39
CA GLN A 94 5.71 4.47 -13.04
C GLN A 94 6.47 5.41 -12.11
N ILE A 95 7.12 4.87 -11.09
CA ILE A 95 7.93 5.64 -10.15
C ILE A 95 9.06 6.35 -10.89
N LEU A 96 9.76 5.65 -11.79
CA LEU A 96 10.83 6.23 -12.59
C LEU A 96 10.33 7.36 -13.49
N LYS A 97 9.16 7.21 -14.09
CA LYS A 97 8.54 8.27 -14.90
C LYS A 97 8.27 9.51 -14.07
N GLU A 98 7.73 9.36 -12.88
CA GLU A 98 7.46 10.47 -11.99
C GLU A 98 8.73 11.19 -11.58
N GLN A 99 9.79 10.45 -11.24
CA GLN A 99 11.07 11.02 -10.89
C GLN A 99 11.72 11.76 -12.06
N MET A 100 11.65 11.20 -13.26
CA MET A 100 12.15 11.87 -14.46
C MET A 100 11.40 13.16 -14.73
N GLN A 101 10.10 13.16 -14.53
CA GLN A 101 9.26 14.33 -14.72
C GLN A 101 9.66 15.46 -13.76
N GLU A 102 9.89 15.14 -12.50
CA GLU A 102 10.36 16.09 -11.50
C GLU A 102 11.72 16.69 -11.87
N VAL A 103 12.64 15.86 -12.33
CA VAL A 103 13.96 16.32 -12.77
C VAL A 103 13.86 17.26 -13.97
N LEU A 104 13.02 16.92 -14.95
CA LEU A 104 12.80 17.75 -16.13
C LEU A 104 12.15 19.08 -15.78
N GLU A 105 11.20 19.10 -14.88
CA GLU A 105 10.56 20.33 -14.40
C GLU A 105 11.55 21.19 -13.64
N GLY A 106 12.38 20.58 -12.79
CA GLY A 106 13.45 21.27 -12.11
C GLY A 106 14.46 21.90 -13.06
N ALA A 107 14.84 21.17 -14.10
CA ALA A 107 15.75 21.67 -15.14
C ALA A 107 15.13 22.83 -15.91
N LYS A 108 13.84 22.77 -16.22
CA LYS A 108 13.11 23.88 -16.86
C LYS A 108 13.07 25.10 -15.98
N GLY A 109 12.80 24.92 -14.68
CA GLY A 109 12.78 26.01 -13.72
C GLY A 109 14.12 26.73 -13.64
N LEU A 110 15.21 25.98 -13.62
CA LEU A 110 16.56 26.55 -13.62
C LEU A 110 16.86 27.31 -14.91
N LYS A 111 16.43 26.79 -16.05
CA LYS A 111 16.63 27.40 -17.35
C LYS A 111 15.83 28.69 -17.49
N ASP A 112 14.62 28.72 -16.92
CA ASP A 112 13.77 29.92 -16.96
C ASP A 112 14.23 31.00 -16.01
N SER A 113 14.98 30.66 -14.94
CA SER A 113 15.53 31.62 -13.98
C SER A 113 16.87 32.22 -14.41
N LEU A 114 17.46 31.70 -15.47
CA LEU A 114 18.65 32.23 -16.08
C LEU A 114 18.31 33.19 -17.22
#